data_98d245296772d903f598ffc2da95fdc6
#
_entry.id   98d245296772d903f598ffc2da95fdc6
#
_cell.length_a   1.000
_cell.length_b   1.000
_cell.length_c   1.000
_cell.angle_alpha   90.00
_cell.angle_beta   90.00
_cell.angle_gamma   90.00
#
_symmetry.space_group_name_H-M   'P 1'
#
loop_
_entity.id
_entity.type
_entity.pdbx_description
1 polymer ?
#
loop_
_entity_poly.entity_id
_entity_poly.type
_entity_poly.pdbx_seq_one_letter_code
_entity_poly.pdbx_strand_id
1 'polypeptide(L)'
;HQSYYFPQEEFTLEDENLRFHGIELEKLVAQYGTPLKFTYLTKISENIQRAKGWFDNAIKKNDYKGKYHYCYCTKSAHFKHVLEEALSNDIHIETSSAFDINIVESLKEAGKIKPDTFVICNGFKRAQYVDNIARLINSGHENCIPIIDNYEEISLLSEKIDGDYKIGIRIASEEEPKFEFYTSRLGIGYRNIVPFYE
;
A
#
# COMPACT_ATOMS: atom_id res chain seq x y z
N HIS A 1 39.14 5.44 0.84
CA HIS A 1 38.12 6.06 -0.01
C HIS A 1 36.86 5.21 0.02
N GLN A 2 35.82 5.69 0.69
CA GLN A 2 34.50 5.07 0.56
C GLN A 2 33.90 5.60 -0.76
N SER A 3 33.81 4.72 -1.77
CA SER A 3 33.03 5.00 -2.95
C SER A 3 31.56 4.71 -2.65
N TYR A 4 30.76 5.73 -2.41
CA TYR A 4 29.32 5.57 -2.37
C TYR A 4 28.82 5.46 -3.81
N TYR A 5 28.03 4.42 -4.10
CA TYR A 5 27.19 4.40 -5.30
C TYR A 5 26.08 5.44 -5.10
N PHE A 6 26.29 6.62 -5.61
CA PHE A 6 25.20 7.55 -5.79
C PHE A 6 24.29 7.03 -6.91
N PRO A 7 22.97 7.05 -6.74
CA PRO A 7 22.06 6.84 -7.86
C PRO A 7 22.29 7.99 -8.87
N GLN A 8 23.09 7.70 -9.90
CA GLN A 8 23.62 8.73 -10.82
C GLN A 8 22.58 9.26 -11.81
N GLU A 9 21.49 8.50 -12.04
CA GLU A 9 20.53 8.84 -13.09
C GLU A 9 19.73 10.14 -12.86
N GLU A 10 19.67 10.61 -11.62
CA GLU A 10 18.85 11.77 -11.24
C GLU A 10 19.67 12.94 -10.71
N PHE A 11 20.99 12.72 -10.53
CA PHE A 11 21.91 13.74 -10.04
C PHE A 11 22.87 14.17 -11.15
N THR A 12 23.11 15.48 -11.21
CA THR A 12 24.12 16.08 -12.08
C THR A 12 25.08 16.91 -11.25
N LEU A 13 26.33 17.00 -11.72
CA LEU A 13 27.33 17.91 -11.16
C LEU A 13 27.58 18.98 -12.22
N GLU A 14 27.20 20.22 -11.96
CA GLU A 14 27.39 21.38 -12.84
C GLU A 14 28.03 22.52 -12.04
N ASP A 15 29.13 23.06 -12.56
CA ASP A 15 29.90 24.12 -11.90
C ASP A 15 30.20 23.81 -10.40
N GLU A 16 30.64 22.58 -10.13
CA GLU A 16 30.92 22.06 -8.80
C GLU A 16 29.68 21.95 -7.87
N ASN A 17 28.50 22.29 -8.35
CA ASN A 17 27.24 22.20 -7.61
C ASN A 17 26.51 20.90 -7.91
N LEU A 18 26.18 20.14 -6.85
CA LEU A 18 25.36 18.96 -6.96
C LEU A 18 23.88 19.34 -7.16
N ARG A 19 23.28 18.84 -8.23
CA ARG A 19 21.88 19.09 -8.58
C ARG A 19 21.08 17.80 -8.63
N PHE A 20 19.83 17.90 -8.26
CA PHE A 20 18.83 16.85 -8.40
C PHE A 20 17.72 17.39 -9.30
N HIS A 21 17.53 16.81 -10.49
CA HIS A 21 16.59 17.34 -11.51
C HIS A 21 16.72 18.84 -11.77
N GLY A 22 17.96 19.33 -11.85
CA GLY A 22 18.27 20.75 -12.06
C GLY A 22 18.16 21.65 -10.82
N ILE A 23 17.72 21.11 -9.68
CA ILE A 23 17.64 21.86 -8.42
C ILE A 23 18.97 21.73 -7.66
N GLU A 24 19.61 22.86 -7.35
CA GLU A 24 20.84 22.89 -6.55
C GLU A 24 20.56 22.44 -5.11
N LEU A 25 21.21 21.37 -4.67
CA LEU A 25 20.99 20.84 -3.32
C LEU A 25 21.51 21.78 -2.23
N GLU A 26 22.59 22.52 -2.46
CA GLU A 26 23.09 23.51 -1.52
C GLU A 26 22.09 24.62 -1.24
N LYS A 27 21.30 25.04 -2.22
CA LYS A 27 20.23 26.02 -2.00
C LYS A 27 19.12 25.46 -1.11
N LEU A 28 18.77 24.17 -1.28
CA LEU A 28 17.80 23.52 -0.40
C LEU A 28 18.35 23.40 1.03
N VAL A 29 19.61 23.02 1.18
CA VAL A 29 20.28 22.94 2.49
C VAL A 29 20.34 24.32 3.14
N ALA A 30 20.67 25.38 2.41
CA ALA A 30 20.72 26.74 2.92
C ALA A 30 19.32 27.22 3.39
N GLN A 31 18.25 26.80 2.68
CA GLN A 31 16.88 27.20 2.99
C GLN A 31 16.26 26.41 4.14
N TYR A 32 16.50 25.10 4.19
CA TYR A 32 15.80 24.17 5.09
C TYR A 32 16.68 23.54 6.16
N GLY A 33 17.99 23.68 6.06
CA GLY A 33 18.97 23.09 6.97
C GLY A 33 19.25 21.62 6.71
N THR A 34 20.03 21.03 7.59
CA THR A 34 20.34 19.59 7.64
C THR A 34 19.94 18.98 8.97
N PRO A 35 19.54 17.69 9.04
CA PRO A 35 19.42 16.74 7.91
C PRO A 35 18.24 17.08 6.99
N LEU A 36 18.45 17.02 5.68
CA LEU A 36 17.43 17.29 4.67
C LEU A 36 16.86 15.99 4.09
N LYS A 37 15.54 15.86 4.11
CA LYS A 37 14.82 14.78 3.45
C LYS A 37 13.76 15.37 2.53
N PHE A 38 13.76 14.98 1.27
CA PHE A 38 12.75 15.39 0.29
C PHE A 38 12.21 14.19 -0.47
N THR A 39 11.02 14.33 -1.05
CA THR A 39 10.37 13.30 -1.86
C THR A 39 10.14 13.85 -3.27
N TYR A 40 10.65 13.16 -4.27
CA TYR A 40 10.40 13.50 -5.67
C TYR A 40 9.11 12.79 -6.13
N LEU A 41 8.02 13.55 -6.12
CA LEU A 41 6.67 13.00 -6.34
C LEU A 41 6.51 12.41 -7.75
N THR A 42 7.04 13.05 -8.78
CA THR A 42 6.95 12.59 -10.17
C THR A 42 7.40 11.12 -10.33
N LYS A 43 8.42 10.70 -9.57
CA LYS A 43 8.93 9.33 -9.60
C LYS A 43 7.91 8.30 -9.13
N ILE A 44 7.00 8.68 -8.25
CA ILE A 44 5.92 7.81 -7.76
C ILE A 44 5.01 7.46 -8.95
N SER A 45 4.53 8.46 -9.67
CA SER A 45 3.68 8.26 -10.84
C SER A 45 4.40 7.49 -11.95
N GLU A 46 5.65 7.83 -12.27
CA GLU A 46 6.45 7.09 -13.24
C GLU A 46 6.57 5.61 -12.91
N ASN A 47 6.86 5.28 -11.66
CA ASN A 47 7.01 3.89 -11.22
C ASN A 47 5.68 3.13 -11.23
N ILE A 48 4.58 3.77 -10.83
CA ILE A 48 3.24 3.18 -10.89
C ILE A 48 2.87 2.88 -12.35
N GLN A 49 3.01 3.83 -13.25
CA GLN A 49 2.69 3.65 -14.67
C GLN A 49 3.58 2.58 -15.32
N ARG A 50 4.85 2.54 -14.97
CA ARG A 50 5.77 1.49 -15.44
C ARG A 50 5.34 0.10 -14.97
N ALA A 51 4.99 -0.05 -13.70
CA ALA A 51 4.51 -1.31 -13.15
C ALA A 51 3.20 -1.75 -13.84
N LYS A 52 2.22 -0.84 -13.97
CA LYS A 52 0.96 -1.12 -14.69
C LYS A 52 1.25 -1.57 -16.13
N GLY A 53 2.15 -0.87 -16.82
CA GLY A 53 2.54 -1.22 -18.19
C GLY A 53 3.17 -2.62 -18.32
N TRP A 54 3.99 -3.04 -17.37
CA TRP A 54 4.56 -4.39 -17.38
C TRP A 54 3.48 -5.49 -17.25
N PHE A 55 2.54 -5.32 -16.31
CA PHE A 55 1.45 -6.28 -16.12
C PHE A 55 0.47 -6.26 -17.29
N ASP A 56 0.10 -5.09 -17.82
CA ASP A 56 -0.79 -4.98 -18.98
C ASP A 56 -0.18 -5.66 -20.21
N ASN A 57 1.12 -5.50 -20.44
CA ASN A 57 1.82 -6.17 -21.54
C ASN A 57 1.85 -7.70 -21.35
N ALA A 58 2.09 -8.16 -20.11
CA ALA A 58 2.09 -9.59 -19.79
C ALA A 58 0.69 -10.20 -19.95
N ILE A 59 -0.36 -9.50 -19.52
CA ILE A 59 -1.77 -9.90 -19.68
C ILE A 59 -2.10 -10.06 -21.17
N LYS A 60 -1.77 -9.05 -21.98
CA LYS A 60 -1.99 -9.08 -23.43
C LYS A 60 -1.23 -10.22 -24.12
N LYS A 61 0.05 -10.37 -23.78
CA LYS A 61 0.93 -11.40 -24.38
C LYS A 61 0.44 -12.83 -24.10
N ASN A 62 -0.17 -13.06 -22.93
CA ASN A 62 -0.61 -14.39 -22.50
C ASN A 62 -2.13 -14.59 -22.64
N ASP A 63 -2.85 -13.68 -23.27
CA ASP A 63 -4.31 -13.70 -23.38
C ASP A 63 -5.02 -13.96 -22.04
N TYR A 64 -4.46 -13.42 -20.96
CA TYR A 64 -5.02 -13.54 -19.63
C TYR A 64 -6.32 -12.72 -19.51
N LYS A 65 -7.38 -13.33 -18.99
CA LYS A 65 -8.71 -12.71 -18.95
C LYS A 65 -8.97 -11.86 -17.71
N GLY A 66 -8.08 -11.88 -16.75
CA GLY A 66 -8.17 -11.05 -15.54
C GLY A 66 -7.59 -9.66 -15.74
N LYS A 67 -7.60 -8.86 -14.66
CA LYS A 67 -7.06 -7.49 -14.61
C LYS A 67 -5.97 -7.41 -13.57
N TYR A 68 -5.05 -6.49 -13.76
CA TYR A 68 -4.08 -6.08 -12.74
C TYR A 68 -4.60 -4.89 -11.96
N HIS A 69 -4.59 -5.00 -10.64
CA HIS A 69 -4.95 -3.92 -9.72
C HIS A 69 -3.72 -3.52 -8.91
N TYR A 70 -3.21 -2.32 -9.16
CA TYR A 70 -2.11 -1.77 -8.35
C TYR A 70 -2.68 -1.25 -7.03
N CYS A 71 -2.19 -1.78 -5.90
CA CYS A 71 -2.53 -1.28 -4.57
C CYS A 71 -1.29 -0.62 -3.95
N TYR A 72 -1.39 0.67 -3.63
CA TYR A 72 -0.32 1.36 -2.93
C TYR A 72 -0.38 1.05 -1.44
N CYS A 73 0.73 0.56 -0.87
CA CYS A 73 0.82 0.21 0.54
C CYS A 73 1.20 1.43 1.39
N THR A 74 0.29 1.88 2.26
CA THR A 74 0.51 3.02 3.18
C THR A 74 1.69 2.83 4.12
N LYS A 75 2.01 1.57 4.43
CA LYS A 75 3.15 1.19 5.28
C LYS A 75 4.48 1.71 4.74
N SER A 76 4.66 1.83 3.42
CA SER A 76 5.91 2.33 2.83
C SER A 76 6.05 3.85 3.01
N ALA A 77 5.00 4.63 2.76
CA ALA A 77 4.93 6.05 3.09
C ALA A 77 3.46 6.51 3.09
N HIS A 78 3.02 7.15 4.16
CA HIS A 78 1.63 7.59 4.36
C HIS A 78 1.48 9.11 4.42
N PHE A 79 2.48 9.85 3.95
CA PHE A 79 2.38 11.31 3.87
C PHE A 79 1.32 11.72 2.85
N LYS A 80 0.51 12.74 3.19
CA LYS A 80 -0.60 13.22 2.37
C LYS A 80 -0.20 13.43 0.90
N HIS A 81 0.87 14.17 0.64
CA HIS A 81 1.34 14.47 -0.70
C HIS A 81 1.77 13.21 -1.49
N VAL A 82 2.30 12.19 -0.81
CA VAL A 82 2.66 10.90 -1.43
C VAL A 82 1.42 10.12 -1.83
N LEU A 83 0.41 10.05 -0.94
CA LEU A 83 -0.83 9.34 -1.20
C LEU A 83 -1.68 10.02 -2.28
N GLU A 84 -1.75 11.35 -2.27
CA GLU A 84 -2.45 12.12 -3.30
C GLU A 84 -1.81 11.91 -4.68
N GLU A 85 -0.46 11.94 -4.77
CA GLU A 85 0.25 11.65 -6.02
C GLU A 85 0.01 10.21 -6.47
N ALA A 86 0.12 9.23 -5.58
CA ALA A 86 -0.13 7.83 -5.92
C ALA A 86 -1.56 7.62 -6.44
N LEU A 87 -2.57 8.13 -5.73
CA LEU A 87 -3.98 7.98 -6.07
C LEU A 87 -4.38 8.70 -7.37
N SER A 88 -3.63 9.73 -7.79
CA SER A 88 -3.87 10.41 -9.09
C SER A 88 -3.67 9.48 -10.29
N ASN A 89 -3.02 8.33 -10.10
CA ASN A 89 -2.74 7.33 -11.13
C ASN A 89 -3.82 6.25 -11.30
N ASP A 90 -5.01 6.47 -10.76
CA ASP A 90 -6.12 5.51 -10.83
C ASP A 90 -5.70 4.13 -10.31
N ILE A 91 -5.35 4.08 -9.06
CA ILE A 91 -4.90 2.90 -8.32
C ILE A 91 -5.74 2.67 -7.07
N HIS A 92 -5.47 1.59 -6.39
CA HIS A 92 -6.08 1.20 -5.14
C HIS A 92 -5.13 1.45 -3.96
N ILE A 93 -5.59 1.26 -2.74
CA ILE A 93 -4.81 1.48 -1.52
C ILE A 93 -4.81 0.23 -0.64
N GLU A 94 -3.67 -0.08 -0.04
CA GLU A 94 -3.54 -1.09 1.00
C GLU A 94 -3.18 -0.42 2.31
N THR A 95 -3.91 -0.74 3.36
CA THR A 95 -3.71 -0.27 4.73
C THR A 95 -3.22 -1.42 5.62
N SER A 96 -2.56 -1.10 6.73
CA SER A 96 -2.01 -2.09 7.65
C SER A 96 -2.25 -1.77 9.12
N SER A 97 -2.96 -0.68 9.41
CA SER A 97 -3.23 -0.24 10.77
C SER A 97 -4.53 0.55 10.89
N ALA A 98 -5.01 0.68 12.12
CA ALA A 98 -6.18 1.51 12.44
C ALA A 98 -6.02 2.97 12.01
N PHE A 99 -4.80 3.50 12.10
CA PHE A 99 -4.49 4.90 11.73
C PHE A 99 -4.61 5.13 10.23
N ASP A 100 -4.27 4.14 9.41
CA ASP A 100 -4.35 4.24 7.97
C ASP A 100 -5.81 4.43 7.49
N ILE A 101 -6.79 3.84 8.19
CA ILE A 101 -8.20 4.03 7.86
C ILE A 101 -8.63 5.48 8.07
N ASN A 102 -8.16 6.15 9.12
CA ASN A 102 -8.44 7.57 9.33
C ASN A 102 -7.87 8.43 8.18
N ILE A 103 -6.70 8.05 7.66
CA ILE A 103 -6.12 8.70 6.47
C ILE A 103 -7.00 8.45 5.24
N VAL A 104 -7.47 7.21 5.04
CA VAL A 104 -8.40 6.87 3.95
C VAL A 104 -9.69 7.68 4.03
N GLU A 105 -10.28 7.83 5.21
CA GLU A 105 -11.46 8.65 5.42
C GLU A 105 -11.22 10.13 5.05
N SER A 106 -10.10 10.69 5.52
CA SER A 106 -9.71 12.07 5.16
C SER A 106 -9.50 12.26 3.65
N LEU A 107 -8.92 11.26 2.98
CA LEU A 107 -8.75 11.28 1.52
C LEU A 107 -10.09 11.12 0.78
N LYS A 108 -11.02 10.32 1.32
CA LYS A 108 -12.39 10.17 0.80
C LYS A 108 -13.16 11.48 0.91
N GLU A 109 -13.12 12.14 2.08
CA GLU A 109 -13.74 13.46 2.31
C GLU A 109 -13.17 14.53 1.38
N ALA A 110 -11.87 14.47 1.09
CA ALA A 110 -11.21 15.35 0.13
C ALA A 110 -11.47 14.98 -1.35
N GLY A 111 -12.30 13.97 -1.64
CA GLY A 111 -12.61 13.51 -3.00
C GLY A 111 -11.45 12.86 -3.75
N LYS A 112 -10.42 12.38 -3.03
CA LYS A 112 -9.23 11.71 -3.62
C LYS A 112 -9.41 10.20 -3.79
N ILE A 113 -10.36 9.61 -3.09
CA ILE A 113 -10.73 8.20 -3.19
C ILE A 113 -12.07 8.08 -3.89
N LYS A 114 -12.10 7.33 -4.98
CA LYS A 114 -13.29 7.07 -5.77
C LYS A 114 -14.13 5.95 -5.11
N PRO A 115 -15.43 5.84 -5.39
CA PRO A 115 -16.28 4.75 -4.87
C PRO A 115 -15.79 3.35 -5.26
N ASP A 116 -15.16 3.21 -6.43
CA ASP A 116 -14.63 1.96 -6.96
C ASP A 116 -13.19 1.65 -6.51
N THR A 117 -12.56 2.53 -5.75
CA THR A 117 -11.23 2.29 -5.20
C THR A 117 -11.27 1.19 -4.15
N PHE A 118 -10.51 0.12 -4.34
CA PHE A 118 -10.31 -0.89 -3.30
C PHE A 118 -9.48 -0.33 -2.15
N VAL A 119 -9.96 -0.56 -0.93
CA VAL A 119 -9.22 -0.34 0.31
C VAL A 119 -8.94 -1.71 0.92
N ILE A 120 -7.74 -2.23 0.68
CA ILE A 120 -7.33 -3.55 1.17
C ILE A 120 -6.81 -3.39 2.59
N CYS A 121 -7.55 -3.91 3.58
CA CYS A 121 -7.20 -3.78 4.99
C CYS A 121 -6.40 -5.02 5.45
N ASN A 122 -5.09 -4.97 5.23
CA ASN A 122 -4.16 -6.04 5.59
C ASN A 122 -3.65 -5.88 7.03
N GLY A 123 -2.93 -6.89 7.53
CA GLY A 123 -2.35 -6.90 8.88
C GLY A 123 -3.33 -7.30 9.99
N PHE A 124 -2.78 -7.57 11.15
CA PHE A 124 -3.50 -8.05 12.33
C PHE A 124 -4.51 -7.01 12.85
N LYS A 125 -5.77 -7.41 13.00
CA LYS A 125 -6.87 -6.51 13.34
C LYS A 125 -7.19 -6.54 14.84
N ARG A 126 -6.64 -5.55 15.54
CA ARG A 126 -7.07 -5.25 16.92
C ARG A 126 -8.41 -4.48 16.91
N ALA A 127 -9.05 -4.41 18.06
CA ALA A 127 -10.37 -3.79 18.21
C ALA A 127 -10.52 -2.44 17.49
N GLN A 128 -9.61 -1.51 17.68
CA GLN A 128 -9.64 -0.20 17.02
C GLN A 128 -9.57 -0.30 15.49
N TYR A 129 -8.82 -1.26 14.95
CA TYR A 129 -8.75 -1.43 13.51
C TYR A 129 -10.04 -2.02 12.96
N VAL A 130 -10.62 -3.00 13.67
CA VAL A 130 -11.95 -3.54 13.35
C VAL A 130 -13.00 -2.43 13.38
N ASP A 131 -13.02 -1.60 14.42
CA ASP A 131 -13.96 -0.47 14.55
C ASP A 131 -13.86 0.50 13.37
N ASN A 132 -12.64 0.85 12.98
CA ASN A 132 -12.42 1.77 11.89
C ASN A 132 -12.80 1.16 10.53
N ILE A 133 -12.50 -0.12 10.29
CA ILE A 133 -12.92 -0.84 9.08
C ILE A 133 -14.44 -0.90 9.00
N ALA A 134 -15.10 -1.32 10.10
CA ALA A 134 -16.56 -1.40 10.15
C ALA A 134 -17.20 -0.04 9.87
N ARG A 135 -16.70 1.03 10.47
CA ARG A 135 -17.17 2.40 10.22
C ARG A 135 -17.06 2.77 8.74
N LEU A 136 -15.93 2.46 8.10
CA LEU A 136 -15.72 2.76 6.67
C LEU A 136 -16.70 1.97 5.79
N ILE A 137 -16.91 0.68 6.06
CA ILE A 137 -17.87 -0.18 5.33
C ILE A 137 -19.30 0.32 5.54
N ASN A 138 -19.71 0.54 6.79
CA ASN A 138 -21.07 0.99 7.15
C ASN A 138 -21.36 2.40 6.62
N SER A 139 -20.33 3.21 6.33
CA SER A 139 -20.46 4.50 5.62
C SER A 139 -20.66 4.36 4.10
N GLY A 140 -20.83 3.13 3.59
CA GLY A 140 -21.11 2.84 2.18
C GLY A 140 -19.87 2.70 1.28
N HIS A 141 -18.68 2.43 1.82
CA HIS A 141 -17.50 2.09 1.00
C HIS A 141 -17.45 0.58 0.76
N GLU A 142 -18.23 0.07 -0.20
CA GLU A 142 -18.40 -1.36 -0.50
C GLU A 142 -17.11 -2.08 -0.95
N ASN A 143 -16.10 -1.31 -1.35
CA ASN A 143 -14.80 -1.84 -1.79
C ASN A 143 -13.72 -1.80 -0.69
N CYS A 144 -14.11 -1.63 0.57
CA CYS A 144 -13.27 -1.88 1.71
C CYS A 144 -13.23 -3.39 1.99
N ILE A 145 -12.04 -4.00 1.88
CA ILE A 145 -11.87 -5.46 1.93
C ILE A 145 -10.91 -5.81 3.07
N PRO A 146 -11.43 -6.21 4.24
CA PRO A 146 -10.59 -6.75 5.31
C PRO A 146 -9.97 -8.09 4.90
N ILE A 147 -8.65 -8.21 5.06
CA ILE A 147 -7.90 -9.44 4.82
C ILE A 147 -7.77 -10.20 6.13
N ILE A 148 -8.37 -11.36 6.20
CA ILE A 148 -8.45 -12.17 7.41
C ILE A 148 -7.13 -12.91 7.66
N ASP A 149 -6.56 -12.69 8.83
CA ASP A 149 -5.32 -13.33 9.28
C ASP A 149 -5.56 -14.52 10.24
N ASN A 150 -6.72 -14.55 10.92
CA ASN A 150 -7.11 -15.61 11.85
C ASN A 150 -8.64 -15.68 12.02
N TYR A 151 -9.11 -16.77 12.64
CA TYR A 151 -10.55 -17.03 12.81
C TYR A 151 -11.30 -15.99 13.66
N GLU A 152 -10.65 -15.43 14.67
CA GLU A 152 -11.29 -14.46 15.58
C GLU A 152 -11.68 -13.17 14.88
N GLU A 153 -10.93 -12.78 13.85
CA GLU A 153 -11.20 -11.55 13.11
C GLU A 153 -12.54 -11.55 12.38
N ILE A 154 -13.03 -12.72 11.93
CA ILE A 154 -14.35 -12.83 11.28
C ILE A 154 -15.45 -12.48 12.28
N SER A 155 -15.41 -13.11 13.48
CA SER A 155 -16.42 -12.84 14.51
C SER A 155 -16.45 -11.37 14.90
N LEU A 156 -15.26 -10.77 15.12
CA LEU A 156 -15.15 -9.36 15.46
C LEU A 156 -15.68 -8.41 14.37
N LEU A 157 -15.47 -8.73 13.11
CA LEU A 157 -15.98 -7.93 11.98
C LEU A 157 -17.50 -8.10 11.84
N SER A 158 -18.00 -9.35 11.94
CA SER A 158 -19.44 -9.65 11.79
C SER A 158 -20.30 -9.05 12.90
N GLU A 159 -19.74 -8.83 14.10
CA GLU A 159 -20.43 -8.12 15.18
C GLU A 159 -20.62 -6.61 14.93
N LYS A 160 -19.82 -6.03 14.01
CA LYS A 160 -19.72 -4.57 13.84
C LYS A 160 -20.10 -4.05 12.44
N ILE A 161 -20.15 -4.96 11.47
CA ILE A 161 -20.50 -4.61 10.09
C ILE A 161 -21.97 -4.97 9.83
N ASP A 162 -22.71 -4.01 9.33
CA ASP A 162 -24.13 -4.20 8.98
C ASP A 162 -24.23 -4.78 7.55
N GLY A 163 -24.89 -5.95 7.42
CA GLY A 163 -25.13 -6.58 6.13
C GLY A 163 -23.92 -7.32 5.53
N ASP A 164 -23.98 -7.55 4.23
CA ASP A 164 -22.95 -8.30 3.51
C ASP A 164 -21.73 -7.44 3.21
N TYR A 165 -20.54 -8.01 3.34
CA TYR A 165 -19.27 -7.36 3.01
C TYR A 165 -18.28 -8.33 2.39
N LYS A 166 -17.31 -7.79 1.66
CA LYS A 166 -16.25 -8.57 1.01
C LYS A 166 -15.13 -8.82 2.00
N ILE A 167 -14.57 -10.02 1.99
CA ILE A 167 -13.35 -10.37 2.74
C ILE A 167 -12.30 -10.94 1.79
N GLY A 168 -11.04 -10.79 2.18
CA GLY A 168 -9.93 -11.55 1.63
C GLY A 168 -9.37 -12.49 2.69
N ILE A 169 -8.69 -13.54 2.28
CA ILE A 169 -8.04 -14.49 3.19
C ILE A 169 -6.54 -14.44 2.95
N ARG A 170 -5.77 -14.23 4.01
CA ARG A 170 -4.34 -14.36 3.96
C ARG A 170 -3.95 -15.81 4.16
N ILE A 171 -3.32 -16.39 3.13
CA ILE A 171 -2.81 -17.76 3.18
C ILE A 171 -1.37 -17.72 3.68
N ALA A 172 -1.08 -18.45 4.77
CA ALA A 172 0.28 -18.63 5.24
C ALA A 172 1.03 -19.58 4.31
N SER A 173 2.24 -19.21 3.90
CA SER A 173 3.14 -20.12 3.17
C SER A 173 3.55 -21.28 4.07
N GLU A 174 3.44 -22.53 3.58
CA GLU A 174 3.93 -23.73 4.25
C GLU A 174 5.39 -24.06 3.84
N GLU A 175 6.00 -23.27 2.97
CA GLU A 175 7.41 -23.42 2.67
C GLU A 175 8.19 -23.18 3.96
N GLU A 176 8.72 -24.24 4.54
CA GLU A 176 9.77 -24.15 5.55
C GLU A 176 11.04 -23.65 4.86
N PRO A 177 11.34 -22.35 4.91
CA PRO A 177 12.64 -21.91 4.48
C PRO A 177 13.65 -22.60 5.40
N LYS A 178 14.81 -23.00 4.89
CA LYS A 178 15.91 -23.58 5.66
C LYS A 178 16.49 -22.59 6.69
N PHE A 179 15.60 -21.87 7.41
CA PHE A 179 15.95 -20.95 8.48
C PHE A 179 15.57 -21.58 9.82
N GLU A 180 16.36 -21.33 10.82
CA GLU A 180 16.15 -21.82 12.20
C GLU A 180 14.92 -21.22 12.90
N PHE A 181 14.13 -20.36 12.22
CA PHE A 181 12.94 -19.71 12.78
C PHE A 181 11.81 -19.56 11.75
N TYR A 182 10.60 -19.62 12.23
CA TYR A 182 9.36 -19.46 11.46
C TYR A 182 9.30 -18.05 10.84
N THR A 183 9.16 -17.95 9.54
CA THR A 183 9.13 -16.68 8.79
C THR A 183 7.71 -16.13 8.57
N SER A 184 6.67 -16.96 8.65
CA SER A 184 5.28 -16.52 8.52
C SER A 184 4.50 -16.78 9.81
N ARG A 185 4.14 -15.70 10.52
CA ARG A 185 3.34 -15.76 11.74
C ARG A 185 1.89 -15.33 11.53
N LEU A 186 1.53 -14.97 10.31
CA LEU A 186 0.24 -14.40 9.96
C LEU A 186 -0.39 -15.18 8.81
N GLY A 187 -1.71 -15.27 8.84
CA GLY A 187 -2.51 -15.94 7.82
C GLY A 187 -2.99 -17.32 8.22
N ILE A 188 -3.96 -17.83 7.46
CA ILE A 188 -4.54 -19.16 7.62
C ILE A 188 -3.61 -20.17 6.94
N GLY A 189 -3.18 -21.20 7.68
CA GLY A 189 -2.36 -22.28 7.13
C GLY A 189 -3.08 -23.02 6.00
N TYR A 190 -2.35 -23.43 4.97
CA TYR A 190 -2.91 -24.06 3.77
C TYR A 190 -3.89 -25.20 4.07
N ARG A 191 -3.56 -26.07 5.05
CA ARG A 191 -4.42 -27.19 5.46
C ARG A 191 -5.74 -26.77 6.09
N ASN A 192 -5.81 -25.54 6.59
CA ASN A 192 -6.97 -25.01 7.29
C ASN A 192 -7.86 -24.13 6.41
N ILE A 193 -7.52 -23.94 5.13
CA ILE A 193 -8.27 -23.04 4.23
C ILE A 193 -9.68 -23.59 3.97
N VAL A 194 -9.83 -24.90 3.68
CA VAL A 194 -11.14 -25.51 3.44
C VAL A 194 -12.00 -25.46 4.70
N PRO A 195 -11.52 -25.95 5.89
CA PRO A 195 -12.29 -25.80 7.13
C PRO A 195 -12.61 -24.34 7.50
N PHE A 196 -11.80 -23.39 7.06
CA PHE A 196 -12.06 -21.97 7.29
C PHE A 196 -13.19 -21.44 6.40
N TYR A 197 -13.34 -21.98 5.19
CA TYR A 197 -14.36 -21.57 4.23
C TYR A 197 -15.73 -22.16 4.54
N GLU A 198 -15.79 -23.37 5.10
CA GLU A 198 -17.01 -24.06 5.56
C GLU A 198 -17.58 -23.48 6.85
#